data_26cfd203b609e1d03e5bdebef199dfe7
#
_entry.id   26cfd203b609e1d03e5bdebef199dfe7
#
_cell.length_a   1.000
_cell.length_b   1.000
_cell.length_c   1.000
_cell.angle_alpha   90.00
_cell.angle_beta   90.00
_cell.angle_gamma   90.00
#
_symmetry.space_group_name_H-M   'P 1'
#
loop_
_entity.id
_entity.type
_entity.pdbx_description
1 polymer ?
#
loop_
_entity_poly.entity_id
_entity_poly.type
_entity_poly.pdbx_seq_one_letter_code
_entity_poly.pdbx_strand_id
1 'polypeptide(L)'
;DELPQYPSPDIYNFLRSSLRSVDPSIPVYMRSTGNPGNIGSQWVREMFVNPTMPNKTFNLEVSTPTGTKIITRRFIPAKLQDNPYLTQTDDYYAMLASLPEVQRKQFLEGDWDAFEDSAFPEFSKATHVVDPFEVPKGWQKFRSADWGYSSPACVLWFAIDYDNNLWIYRELYTKKITADVFARKVLELERQEYIRYGVLDASTWAKRGDIGPSIAETMIQQGCKWRPSDRTPRSRISGKLEIHKRLKPSENQKKEPGLRIFSTCRNLIRTLPILPLDDTNPEDINTNVEDHAYDALRYGCMSRPMHTSYAQRFRQPTRPQYNPVDRVFGY
;
A
#
# COMPACT_ATOMS: atom_id res chain seq x y z
N ASP A 1 6.89 -29.88 1.40
CA ASP A 1 7.32 -29.16 2.60
C ASP A 1 8.10 -27.89 2.25
N GLU A 2 8.04 -26.90 3.12
CA GLU A 2 8.78 -25.64 3.07
C GLU A 2 8.70 -24.93 1.71
N LEU A 3 7.48 -24.81 1.19
CA LEU A 3 7.22 -24.20 -0.12
C LEU A 3 7.90 -22.83 -0.30
N PRO A 4 7.98 -21.94 0.72
CA PRO A 4 8.63 -20.63 0.60
C PRO A 4 10.16 -20.69 0.45
N GLN A 5 10.80 -21.85 0.60
CA GLN A 5 12.25 -21.96 0.33
C GLN A 5 12.57 -21.93 -1.17
N TYR A 6 11.60 -22.19 -2.04
CA TYR A 6 11.79 -22.12 -3.50
C TYR A 6 11.61 -20.70 -4.00
N PRO A 7 12.59 -20.13 -4.74
CA PRO A 7 12.58 -18.73 -5.14
C PRO A 7 11.48 -18.38 -6.15
N SER A 8 10.94 -19.38 -6.88
CA SER A 8 9.89 -19.19 -7.88
C SER A 8 8.82 -20.26 -7.77
N PRO A 9 7.62 -20.06 -8.34
CA PRO A 9 6.55 -21.05 -8.38
C PRO A 9 6.81 -22.22 -9.33
N ASP A 10 7.94 -22.29 -10.01
CA ASP A 10 8.19 -23.25 -11.09
C ASP A 10 8.14 -24.71 -10.62
N ILE A 11 8.78 -25.01 -9.49
CA ILE A 11 8.76 -26.37 -8.91
C ILE A 11 7.33 -26.74 -8.48
N TYR A 12 6.61 -25.81 -7.87
CA TYR A 12 5.21 -26.03 -7.49
C TYR A 12 4.35 -26.32 -8.73
N ASN A 13 4.49 -25.51 -9.79
CA ASN A 13 3.75 -25.69 -11.03
C ASN A 13 4.14 -26.99 -11.76
N PHE A 14 5.41 -27.35 -11.76
CA PHE A 14 5.91 -28.60 -12.34
C PHE A 14 5.31 -29.82 -11.62
N LEU A 15 5.40 -29.89 -10.30
CA LEU A 15 4.82 -30.98 -9.52
C LEU A 15 3.30 -31.07 -9.73
N ARG A 16 2.63 -29.93 -9.76
CA ARG A 16 1.19 -29.85 -10.00
C ARG A 16 0.81 -30.35 -11.40
N SER A 17 1.62 -30.11 -12.41
CA SER A 17 1.37 -30.62 -13.77
C SER A 17 1.39 -32.14 -13.86
N SER A 18 2.05 -32.79 -12.92
CA SER A 18 2.12 -34.25 -12.81
C SER A 18 0.94 -34.89 -12.07
N LEU A 19 0.13 -34.06 -11.39
CA LEU A 19 -1.05 -34.54 -10.66
C LEU A 19 -2.20 -34.88 -11.60
N ARG A 20 -2.50 -36.17 -11.72
CA ARG A 20 -3.57 -36.67 -12.57
C ARG A 20 -4.12 -38.01 -12.03
N SER A 21 -5.38 -38.26 -12.25
CA SER A 21 -6.02 -39.55 -12.05
C SER A 21 -6.89 -39.88 -13.26
N VAL A 22 -6.91 -41.12 -13.64
CA VAL A 22 -7.85 -41.66 -14.64
C VAL A 22 -9.19 -41.97 -14.02
N ASP A 23 -9.25 -42.18 -12.72
CA ASP A 23 -10.46 -42.42 -11.95
C ASP A 23 -11.00 -41.10 -11.38
N PRO A 24 -12.18 -40.62 -11.83
CA PRO A 24 -12.76 -39.36 -11.36
C PRO A 24 -13.22 -39.40 -9.90
N SER A 25 -13.33 -40.57 -9.27
CA SER A 25 -13.66 -40.71 -7.85
C SER A 25 -12.48 -40.37 -6.93
N ILE A 26 -11.26 -40.40 -7.46
CA ILE A 26 -10.05 -40.08 -6.68
C ILE A 26 -9.78 -38.57 -6.72
N PRO A 27 -9.89 -37.88 -5.58
CA PRO A 27 -9.61 -36.45 -5.55
C PRO A 27 -8.12 -36.15 -5.75
N VAL A 28 -7.82 -35.33 -6.76
CA VAL A 28 -6.46 -34.90 -7.08
C VAL A 28 -6.21 -33.51 -6.48
N TYR A 29 -5.33 -33.45 -5.52
CA TYR A 29 -4.97 -32.18 -4.88
C TYR A 29 -3.52 -32.18 -4.41
N MET A 30 -2.98 -30.99 -4.14
CA MET A 30 -1.63 -30.78 -3.60
C MET A 30 -1.73 -30.00 -2.28
N ARG A 31 -1.00 -30.43 -1.29
CA ARG A 31 -0.81 -29.73 -0.03
C ARG A 31 0.64 -29.30 0.11
N SER A 32 0.86 -28.10 0.59
CA SER A 32 2.19 -27.58 0.84
C SER A 32 2.20 -26.91 2.21
N THR A 33 3.33 -27.02 2.90
CA THR A 33 3.58 -26.37 4.18
C THR A 33 4.71 -25.36 4.01
N GLY A 34 4.88 -24.47 4.96
CA GLY A 34 6.00 -23.53 5.02
C GLY A 34 5.72 -22.33 5.90
N ASN A 35 6.79 -21.71 6.36
CA ASN A 35 6.76 -20.49 7.15
C ASN A 35 7.11 -19.28 6.28
N PRO A 36 6.59 -18.07 6.60
CA PRO A 36 7.06 -16.85 5.98
C PRO A 36 8.53 -16.57 6.30
N GLY A 37 9.17 -15.66 5.57
CA GLY A 37 10.54 -15.22 5.82
C GLY A 37 11.60 -15.81 4.88
N ASN A 38 11.23 -16.75 4.02
CA ASN A 38 12.14 -17.33 3.03
C ASN A 38 12.04 -16.61 1.67
N ILE A 39 13.02 -16.85 0.79
CA ILE A 39 13.17 -16.20 -0.52
C ILE A 39 11.91 -16.29 -1.41
N GLY A 40 11.12 -17.34 -1.28
CA GLY A 40 9.88 -17.57 -2.03
C GLY A 40 8.62 -17.07 -1.33
N SER A 41 8.73 -16.46 -0.16
CA SER A 41 7.57 -16.03 0.62
C SER A 41 6.67 -15.07 -0.16
N GLN A 42 7.24 -14.21 -1.01
CA GLN A 42 6.46 -13.28 -1.82
C GLN A 42 5.51 -13.99 -2.78
N TRP A 43 6.00 -14.92 -3.61
CA TRP A 43 5.13 -15.61 -4.57
C TRP A 43 4.12 -16.53 -3.89
N VAL A 44 4.49 -17.16 -2.76
CA VAL A 44 3.57 -17.97 -1.96
C VAL A 44 2.45 -17.08 -1.39
N ARG A 45 2.81 -15.93 -0.86
CA ARG A 45 1.86 -14.94 -0.36
C ARG A 45 0.89 -14.47 -1.44
N GLU A 46 1.40 -14.11 -2.62
CA GLU A 46 0.57 -13.69 -3.75
C GLU A 46 -0.35 -14.80 -4.26
N MET A 47 0.14 -16.04 -4.27
CA MET A 47 -0.60 -17.17 -4.82
C MET A 47 -1.65 -17.73 -3.87
N PHE A 48 -1.46 -17.65 -2.55
CA PHE A 48 -2.29 -18.36 -1.56
C PHE A 48 -2.83 -17.46 -0.45
N VAL A 49 -2.05 -16.48 0.04
CA VAL A 49 -2.43 -15.71 1.22
C VAL A 49 -3.27 -14.48 0.86
N ASN A 50 -2.82 -13.70 -0.13
CA ASN A 50 -3.47 -12.44 -0.53
C ASN A 50 -4.84 -12.60 -1.24
N PRO A 51 -5.11 -13.67 -2.01
CA PRO A 51 -6.33 -13.72 -2.82
C PRO A 51 -7.63 -13.73 -2.03
N THR A 52 -7.61 -14.24 -0.80
CA THR A 52 -8.83 -14.31 0.04
C THR A 52 -8.49 -14.33 1.53
N MET A 53 -9.52 -14.22 2.36
CA MET A 53 -9.39 -14.38 3.80
C MET A 53 -8.89 -15.80 4.17
N PRO A 54 -8.12 -15.92 5.26
CA PRO A 54 -7.70 -17.21 5.78
C PRO A 54 -8.85 -18.21 5.93
N ASN A 55 -8.57 -19.47 5.66
CA ASN A 55 -9.54 -20.58 5.72
C ASN A 55 -10.67 -20.53 4.69
N LYS A 56 -10.73 -19.56 3.81
CA LYS A 56 -11.69 -19.53 2.70
C LYS A 56 -11.08 -20.10 1.42
N THR A 57 -11.87 -20.86 0.70
CA THR A 57 -11.52 -21.35 -0.64
C THR A 57 -11.80 -20.24 -1.65
N PHE A 58 -10.89 -20.05 -2.59
CA PHE A 58 -11.10 -19.15 -3.74
C PHE A 58 -10.89 -19.90 -5.05
N ASN A 59 -11.57 -19.41 -6.07
CA ASN A 59 -11.63 -20.03 -7.39
C ASN A 59 -10.73 -19.25 -8.35
N LEU A 60 -9.99 -20.00 -9.16
CA LEU A 60 -9.23 -19.50 -10.29
C LEU A 60 -9.82 -20.08 -11.56
N GLU A 61 -10.24 -19.21 -12.46
CA GLU A 61 -10.70 -19.61 -13.78
C GLU A 61 -9.50 -19.78 -14.72
N VAL A 62 -9.40 -20.95 -15.32
CA VAL A 62 -8.36 -21.28 -16.29
C VAL A 62 -9.02 -21.67 -17.60
N SER A 63 -8.71 -20.93 -18.67
CA SER A 63 -9.15 -21.27 -20.02
C SER A 63 -8.45 -22.52 -20.54
N THR A 64 -9.23 -23.47 -21.05
CA THR A 64 -8.73 -24.68 -21.69
C THR A 64 -9.34 -24.82 -23.08
N PRO A 65 -8.79 -25.64 -23.97
CA PRO A 65 -9.38 -25.86 -25.31
C PRO A 65 -10.84 -26.34 -25.28
N THR A 66 -11.27 -26.93 -24.18
CA THR A 66 -12.64 -27.51 -23.98
C THR A 66 -13.54 -26.60 -23.15
N GLY A 67 -13.10 -25.35 -22.81
CA GLY A 67 -13.86 -24.39 -22.01
C GLY A 67 -13.11 -23.95 -20.75
N THR A 68 -13.78 -23.19 -19.90
CA THR A 68 -13.20 -22.70 -18.63
C THR A 68 -13.27 -23.77 -17.55
N LYS A 69 -12.15 -24.02 -16.88
CA LYS A 69 -12.05 -24.90 -15.70
C LYS A 69 -11.78 -24.07 -14.45
N ILE A 70 -12.35 -24.48 -13.33
CA ILE A 70 -12.15 -23.86 -12.03
C ILE A 70 -11.12 -24.68 -11.25
N ILE A 71 -10.09 -24.00 -10.78
CA ILE A 71 -9.10 -24.52 -9.86
C ILE A 71 -9.31 -23.85 -8.52
N THR A 72 -9.40 -24.63 -7.46
CA THR A 72 -9.60 -24.11 -6.11
C THR A 72 -8.31 -24.08 -5.33
N ARG A 73 -8.13 -23.03 -4.52
CA ARG A 73 -7.02 -22.90 -3.56
C ARG A 73 -7.56 -22.47 -2.21
N ARG A 74 -6.82 -22.83 -1.17
CA ARG A 74 -7.13 -22.44 0.20
C ARG A 74 -5.83 -22.25 0.99
N PHE A 75 -5.73 -21.15 1.70
CA PHE A 75 -4.69 -20.90 2.70
C PHE A 75 -5.25 -21.23 4.09
N ILE A 76 -4.53 -22.08 4.82
CA ILE A 76 -4.87 -22.46 6.20
C ILE A 76 -3.72 -21.97 7.08
N PRO A 77 -3.92 -20.89 7.86
CA PRO A 77 -2.91 -20.44 8.80
C PRO A 77 -2.77 -21.43 9.94
N ALA A 78 -1.55 -21.59 10.44
CA ALA A 78 -1.25 -22.34 11.63
C ALA A 78 -0.31 -21.51 12.50
N LYS A 79 -0.60 -21.39 13.76
CA LYS A 79 0.21 -20.69 14.77
C LYS A 79 0.73 -21.70 15.78
N LEU A 80 1.81 -21.33 16.47
CA LEU A 80 2.34 -22.17 17.54
C LEU A 80 1.27 -22.57 18.56
N GLN A 81 0.37 -21.63 18.89
CA GLN A 81 -0.72 -21.83 19.85
C GLN A 81 -1.75 -22.89 19.42
N ASP A 82 -1.82 -23.18 18.11
CA ASP A 82 -2.73 -24.21 17.57
C ASP A 82 -2.21 -25.62 17.80
N ASN A 83 -0.93 -25.77 18.25
CA ASN A 83 -0.31 -27.05 18.55
C ASN A 83 -0.21 -27.28 20.06
N PRO A 84 -1.13 -28.07 20.66
CA PRO A 84 -1.15 -28.28 22.10
C PRO A 84 0.08 -29.02 22.65
N TYR A 85 0.82 -29.75 21.80
CA TYR A 85 2.03 -30.43 22.20
C TYR A 85 3.23 -29.47 22.35
N LEU A 86 3.28 -28.41 21.59
CA LEU A 86 4.37 -27.40 21.65
C LEU A 86 4.11 -26.33 22.70
N THR A 87 2.84 -26.09 23.04
CA THR A 87 2.48 -25.11 24.09
C THR A 87 2.71 -25.61 25.51
N GLN A 88 3.00 -26.90 25.69
CA GLN A 88 3.28 -27.51 27.00
C GLN A 88 4.74 -27.31 27.45
N THR A 89 5.62 -26.87 26.57
CA THR A 89 7.04 -26.63 26.87
C THR A 89 7.37 -25.17 26.60
N ASP A 90 7.73 -24.43 27.65
CA ASP A 90 8.12 -23.01 27.55
C ASP A 90 9.42 -22.81 26.75
N ASP A 91 10.26 -23.85 26.61
CA ASP A 91 11.57 -23.77 25.96
C ASP A 91 11.48 -23.39 24.48
N TYR A 92 10.57 -24.01 23.74
CA TYR A 92 10.41 -23.71 22.30
C TYR A 92 9.81 -22.31 22.08
N TYR A 93 8.86 -21.92 22.92
CA TYR A 93 8.33 -20.56 22.91
C TYR A 93 9.40 -19.53 23.24
N ALA A 94 10.22 -19.78 24.29
CA ALA A 94 11.31 -18.90 24.66
C ALA A 94 12.37 -18.76 23.57
N MET A 95 12.70 -19.87 22.88
CA MET A 95 13.59 -19.84 21.72
C MET A 95 13.05 -18.95 20.60
N LEU A 96 11.79 -19.12 20.21
CA LEU A 96 11.19 -18.27 19.16
C LEU A 96 11.04 -16.81 19.61
N ALA A 97 10.72 -16.57 20.88
CA ALA A 97 10.60 -15.23 21.45
C ALA A 97 11.95 -14.48 21.50
N SER A 98 13.07 -15.21 21.56
CA SER A 98 14.43 -14.64 21.54
C SER A 98 14.92 -14.21 20.15
N LEU A 99 14.20 -14.61 19.09
CA LEU A 99 14.56 -14.22 17.72
C LEU A 99 14.39 -12.71 17.50
N PRO A 100 15.11 -12.13 16.52
CA PRO A 100 14.86 -10.76 16.06
C PRO A 100 13.38 -10.53 15.76
N GLU A 101 12.91 -9.29 15.94
CA GLU A 101 11.47 -8.96 15.90
C GLU A 101 10.76 -9.47 14.64
N VAL A 102 11.39 -9.32 13.48
CA VAL A 102 10.80 -9.77 12.20
C VAL A 102 10.70 -11.29 12.15
N GLN A 103 11.75 -12.01 12.50
CA GLN A 103 11.76 -13.47 12.52
C GLN A 103 10.76 -14.01 13.57
N ARG A 104 10.65 -13.34 14.72
CA ARG A 104 9.65 -13.68 15.72
C ARG A 104 8.22 -13.54 15.16
N LYS A 105 7.90 -12.44 14.47
CA LYS A 105 6.60 -12.27 13.80
C LYS A 105 6.35 -13.36 12.76
N GLN A 106 7.37 -13.71 11.99
CA GLN A 106 7.28 -14.75 10.96
C GLN A 106 7.02 -16.14 11.56
N PHE A 107 7.80 -16.56 12.53
CA PHE A 107 7.76 -17.94 13.04
C PHE A 107 6.78 -18.15 14.20
N LEU A 108 6.65 -17.17 15.11
CA LEU A 108 5.76 -17.27 16.25
C LEU A 108 4.32 -16.87 15.91
N GLU A 109 4.16 -15.80 15.14
CA GLU A 109 2.85 -15.24 14.81
C GLU A 109 2.33 -15.69 13.44
N GLY A 110 3.20 -16.31 12.61
CA GLY A 110 2.87 -16.70 11.25
C GLY A 110 2.55 -15.49 10.36
N ASP A 111 3.22 -14.36 10.58
CA ASP A 111 2.98 -13.11 9.87
C ASP A 111 3.66 -13.13 8.50
N TRP A 112 2.85 -13.20 7.44
CA TRP A 112 3.29 -13.17 6.05
C TRP A 112 3.60 -11.76 5.54
N ASP A 113 3.35 -10.72 6.34
CA ASP A 113 3.62 -9.32 6.02
C ASP A 113 4.90 -8.80 6.70
N ALA A 114 5.54 -9.61 7.56
CA ALA A 114 6.80 -9.27 8.21
C ALA A 114 7.99 -9.57 7.29
N PHE A 115 8.74 -8.53 6.88
CA PHE A 115 9.95 -8.64 6.05
C PHE A 115 11.12 -7.94 6.74
N GLU A 116 12.33 -8.53 6.69
CA GLU A 116 13.51 -8.00 7.37
C GLU A 116 13.90 -6.58 6.91
N ASP A 117 13.80 -6.34 5.62
CA ASP A 117 14.18 -5.06 5.01
C ASP A 117 12.99 -4.19 4.60
N SER A 118 11.81 -4.41 5.23
CA SER A 118 10.65 -3.59 4.92
C SER A 118 10.88 -2.13 5.28
N ALA A 119 10.61 -1.24 4.33
CA ALA A 119 10.62 0.20 4.57
C ALA A 119 9.55 0.66 5.56
N PHE A 120 8.50 -0.16 5.80
CA PHE A 120 7.37 0.15 6.68
C PHE A 120 7.02 -1.00 7.62
N PRO A 121 7.91 -1.33 8.57
CA PRO A 121 7.70 -2.45 9.50
C PRO A 121 6.51 -2.23 10.45
N GLU A 122 6.04 -0.98 10.60
CA GLU A 122 4.87 -0.66 11.41
C GLU A 122 3.54 -1.05 10.73
N PHE A 123 3.56 -1.27 9.42
CA PHE A 123 2.35 -1.65 8.71
C PHE A 123 1.91 -3.06 9.12
N SER A 124 0.65 -3.19 9.50
CA SER A 124 0.00 -4.46 9.79
C SER A 124 -1.40 -4.45 9.22
N LYS A 125 -1.79 -5.52 8.53
CA LYS A 125 -3.17 -5.64 8.01
C LYS A 125 -4.20 -5.61 9.14
N ALA A 126 -3.88 -6.22 10.28
CA ALA A 126 -4.80 -6.26 11.43
C ALA A 126 -5.10 -4.86 11.99
N THR A 127 -4.14 -3.94 11.90
CA THR A 127 -4.25 -2.59 12.45
C THR A 127 -4.71 -1.55 11.44
N HIS A 128 -4.21 -1.66 10.19
CA HIS A 128 -4.33 -0.58 9.20
C HIS A 128 -5.37 -0.88 8.12
N VAL A 129 -5.77 -2.14 7.93
CA VAL A 129 -6.76 -2.50 6.92
C VAL A 129 -8.12 -2.68 7.58
N VAL A 130 -9.12 -2.03 7.00
CA VAL A 130 -10.50 -2.06 7.51
C VAL A 130 -11.46 -2.48 6.40
N ASP A 131 -12.58 -3.04 6.80
CA ASP A 131 -13.66 -3.30 5.84
C ASP A 131 -14.23 -1.99 5.30
N PRO A 132 -14.62 -1.95 4.02
CA PRO A 132 -15.21 -0.77 3.42
C PRO A 132 -16.51 -0.37 4.11
N PHE A 133 -16.67 0.93 4.34
CA PHE A 133 -17.91 1.53 4.82
C PHE A 133 -18.24 2.78 4.00
N GLU A 134 -19.45 3.29 4.12
CA GLU A 134 -19.85 4.55 3.46
C GLU A 134 -19.12 5.72 4.13
N VAL A 135 -18.24 6.41 3.35
CA VAL A 135 -17.47 7.55 3.86
C VAL A 135 -18.43 8.70 4.22
N PRO A 136 -18.42 9.20 5.47
CA PRO A 136 -19.32 10.25 5.92
C PRO A 136 -19.23 11.50 5.05
N LYS A 137 -20.40 12.10 4.74
CA LYS A 137 -20.50 13.28 3.85
C LYS A 137 -19.72 14.49 4.35
N GLY A 138 -19.50 14.62 5.67
CA GLY A 138 -18.73 15.70 6.26
C GLY A 138 -17.21 15.54 6.15
N TRP A 139 -16.70 14.37 5.75
CA TRP A 139 -15.28 14.16 5.57
C TRP A 139 -14.79 14.74 4.25
N GLN A 140 -13.72 15.50 4.32
CA GLN A 140 -13.11 16.08 3.12
C GLN A 140 -12.41 14.98 2.32
N LYS A 141 -12.64 14.98 0.99
CA LYS A 141 -12.04 14.00 0.09
C LYS A 141 -11.04 14.67 -0.85
N PHE A 142 -9.95 13.96 -1.12
CA PHE A 142 -8.96 14.34 -2.12
C PHE A 142 -8.35 13.08 -2.74
N ARG A 143 -7.53 13.24 -3.76
CA ARG A 143 -6.84 12.12 -4.38
C ARG A 143 -5.38 12.41 -4.64
N SER A 144 -4.59 11.37 -4.83
CA SER A 144 -3.23 11.47 -5.35
C SER A 144 -2.96 10.37 -6.37
N ALA A 145 -2.03 10.62 -7.28
CA ALA A 145 -1.71 9.67 -8.31
C ALA A 145 -0.23 9.66 -8.66
N ASP A 146 0.26 8.46 -8.95
CA ASP A 146 1.48 8.22 -9.69
C ASP A 146 1.13 7.72 -11.08
N TRP A 147 1.75 8.32 -12.12
CA TRP A 147 1.43 8.02 -13.51
C TRP A 147 2.51 7.15 -14.17
N GLY A 148 2.07 6.06 -14.79
CA GLY A 148 2.87 5.24 -15.69
C GLY A 148 2.07 4.76 -16.89
N TYR A 149 2.71 4.58 -18.03
CA TYR A 149 2.12 3.91 -19.21
C TYR A 149 2.61 2.46 -19.29
N SER A 150 3.92 2.25 -19.42
CA SER A 150 4.54 0.92 -19.42
C SER A 150 4.58 0.32 -18.01
N SER A 151 4.84 1.15 -17.03
CA SER A 151 4.68 0.86 -15.60
C SER A 151 3.23 1.08 -15.18
N PRO A 152 2.80 0.52 -14.03
CA PRO A 152 1.48 0.80 -13.49
C PRO A 152 1.25 2.30 -13.22
N ALA A 153 0.02 2.74 -13.41
CA ALA A 153 -0.47 4.01 -12.87
C ALA A 153 -1.38 3.72 -11.69
N CYS A 154 -1.22 4.45 -10.61
CA CYS A 154 -1.98 4.30 -9.39
C CYS A 154 -2.68 5.61 -9.00
N VAL A 155 -3.97 5.55 -8.68
CA VAL A 155 -4.70 6.63 -8.01
C VAL A 155 -5.21 6.11 -6.69
N LEU A 156 -4.98 6.90 -5.64
CA LEU A 156 -5.55 6.66 -4.32
C LEU A 156 -6.50 7.81 -3.96
N TRP A 157 -7.68 7.47 -3.46
CA TRP A 157 -8.64 8.43 -2.91
C TRP A 157 -8.62 8.39 -1.40
N PHE A 158 -8.53 9.57 -0.82
CA PHE A 158 -8.40 9.80 0.61
C PHE A 158 -9.63 10.53 1.14
N ALA A 159 -10.07 10.11 2.31
CA ALA A 159 -11.00 10.86 3.14
C ALA A 159 -10.30 11.27 4.43
N ILE A 160 -10.61 12.46 4.94
CA ILE A 160 -10.03 13.04 6.15
C ILE A 160 -11.12 13.08 7.20
N ASP A 161 -10.92 12.36 8.31
CA ASP A 161 -11.84 12.43 9.45
C ASP A 161 -11.65 13.69 10.30
N TYR A 162 -12.46 13.84 11.33
CA TYR A 162 -12.42 15.02 12.21
C TYR A 162 -11.15 15.09 13.07
N ASP A 163 -10.45 13.99 13.26
CA ASP A 163 -9.17 13.89 13.97
C ASP A 163 -7.96 14.06 13.05
N ASN A 164 -8.18 14.40 11.76
CA ASN A 164 -7.16 14.54 10.71
C ASN A 164 -6.45 13.22 10.35
N ASN A 165 -7.07 12.07 10.63
CA ASN A 165 -6.59 10.79 10.13
C ASN A 165 -6.97 10.64 8.65
N LEU A 166 -6.14 9.90 7.91
CA LEU A 166 -6.36 9.61 6.50
C LEU A 166 -6.95 8.21 6.33
N TRP A 167 -8.02 8.14 5.56
CA TRP A 167 -8.68 6.90 5.17
C TRP A 167 -8.56 6.74 3.66
N ILE A 168 -7.81 5.73 3.20
CA ILE A 168 -7.71 5.41 1.77
C ILE A 168 -8.88 4.50 1.45
N TYR A 169 -9.89 5.07 0.79
CA TYR A 169 -11.18 4.37 0.61
C TYR A 169 -11.39 3.81 -0.80
N ARG A 170 -10.52 4.17 -1.76
CA ARG A 170 -10.58 3.68 -3.14
C ARG A 170 -9.20 3.69 -3.78
N GLU A 171 -8.99 2.72 -4.67
CA GLU A 171 -7.78 2.56 -5.48
C GLU A 171 -8.16 2.33 -6.94
N LEU A 172 -7.46 2.98 -7.86
CA LEU A 172 -7.40 2.61 -9.27
C LEU A 172 -5.95 2.22 -9.59
N TYR A 173 -5.75 1.00 -10.03
CA TYR A 173 -4.45 0.49 -10.43
C TYR A 173 -4.53 -0.08 -11.83
N THR A 174 -3.77 0.47 -12.77
CA THR A 174 -3.93 0.14 -14.21
C THR A 174 -2.63 0.28 -14.97
N LYS A 175 -2.55 -0.35 -16.13
CA LYS A 175 -1.40 -0.31 -17.04
C LYS A 175 -1.86 -0.04 -18.47
N LYS A 176 -0.96 0.47 -19.32
CA LYS A 176 -1.12 0.56 -20.79
C LYS A 176 -2.37 1.34 -21.23
N ILE A 177 -2.72 2.39 -20.49
CA ILE A 177 -3.77 3.33 -20.90
C ILE A 177 -3.18 4.73 -21.08
N THR A 178 -3.73 5.48 -22.03
CA THR A 178 -3.30 6.86 -22.31
C THR A 178 -3.79 7.83 -21.24
N ALA A 179 -3.15 9.01 -21.16
CA ALA A 179 -3.47 10.00 -20.12
C ALA A 179 -4.93 10.48 -20.17
N ASP A 180 -5.50 10.60 -21.36
CA ASP A 180 -6.89 10.97 -21.57
C ASP A 180 -7.86 9.88 -21.10
N VAL A 181 -7.57 8.59 -21.39
CA VAL A 181 -8.37 7.46 -20.92
C VAL A 181 -8.27 7.33 -19.41
N PHE A 182 -7.08 7.52 -18.85
CA PHE A 182 -6.87 7.52 -17.40
C PHE A 182 -7.70 8.60 -16.72
N ALA A 183 -7.65 9.84 -17.24
CA ALA A 183 -8.43 10.95 -16.71
C ALA A 183 -9.94 10.67 -16.72
N ARG A 184 -10.45 10.10 -17.84
CA ARG A 184 -11.89 9.72 -17.92
C ARG A 184 -12.26 8.65 -16.90
N LYS A 185 -11.41 7.62 -16.69
CA LYS A 185 -11.65 6.60 -15.66
C LYS A 185 -11.67 7.18 -14.25
N VAL A 186 -10.76 8.11 -13.95
CA VAL A 186 -10.74 8.81 -12.65
C VAL A 186 -12.05 9.57 -12.44
N LEU A 187 -12.47 10.37 -13.42
CA LEU A 187 -13.72 11.14 -13.33
C LEU A 187 -14.96 10.24 -13.27
N GLU A 188 -14.95 9.11 -13.96
CA GLU A 188 -16.03 8.13 -13.88
C GLU A 188 -16.20 7.58 -12.47
N LEU A 189 -15.12 7.27 -11.79
CA LEU A 189 -15.14 6.79 -10.40
C LEU A 189 -15.56 7.87 -9.39
N GLU A 190 -15.54 9.15 -9.79
CA GLU A 190 -15.86 10.30 -8.95
C GLU A 190 -17.24 10.91 -9.22
N ARG A 191 -18.07 10.35 -10.11
CA ARG A 191 -19.32 10.97 -10.61
C ARG A 191 -20.25 11.54 -9.55
N GLN A 192 -20.24 10.99 -8.34
CA GLN A 192 -21.13 11.38 -7.25
C GLN A 192 -20.41 11.98 -6.05
N GLU A 193 -19.13 12.29 -6.21
CA GLU A 193 -18.31 12.73 -5.10
C GLU A 193 -17.67 14.09 -5.37
N TYR A 194 -17.67 14.94 -4.35
CA TYR A 194 -16.91 16.19 -4.39
C TYR A 194 -15.48 15.91 -3.94
N ILE A 195 -14.54 15.90 -4.89
CA ILE A 195 -13.10 15.78 -4.64
C ILE A 195 -12.49 17.18 -4.60
N ARG A 196 -11.99 17.57 -3.43
CA ARG A 196 -11.51 18.93 -3.18
C ARG A 196 -10.30 19.30 -4.05
N TYR A 197 -9.35 18.37 -4.22
CA TYR A 197 -8.17 18.51 -5.06
C TYR A 197 -7.56 17.15 -5.42
N GLY A 198 -6.69 17.15 -6.43
CA GLY A 198 -5.86 16.02 -6.79
C GLY A 198 -4.39 16.40 -6.81
N VAL A 199 -3.50 15.49 -6.39
CA VAL A 199 -2.04 15.63 -6.46
C VAL A 199 -1.52 14.57 -7.42
N LEU A 200 -0.69 14.97 -8.38
CA LEU A 200 -0.13 14.06 -9.39
C LEU A 200 1.39 14.20 -9.39
N ASP A 201 2.10 13.14 -9.74
CA ASP A 201 3.55 13.20 -9.90
C ASP A 201 3.94 14.43 -10.75
N ALA A 202 4.79 15.26 -10.17
CA ALA A 202 5.20 16.52 -10.80
C ALA A 202 6.01 16.32 -12.08
N SER A 203 6.59 15.13 -12.35
CA SER A 203 7.28 14.82 -13.61
C SER A 203 6.34 14.86 -14.81
N THR A 204 5.04 14.64 -14.58
CA THR A 204 4.00 14.63 -15.63
C THR A 204 3.74 16.00 -16.26
N TRP A 205 4.20 17.10 -15.64
CA TRP A 205 4.18 18.45 -16.23
C TRP A 205 5.36 18.72 -17.15
N ALA A 206 6.39 17.86 -17.15
CA ALA A 206 7.51 18.00 -18.09
C ALA A 206 7.02 17.79 -19.52
N LYS A 207 7.30 18.76 -20.40
CA LYS A 207 7.04 18.63 -21.84
C LYS A 207 8.06 17.69 -22.46
N ARG A 208 7.59 16.76 -23.26
CA ARG A 208 8.42 15.84 -24.04
C ARG A 208 8.45 16.33 -25.49
N GLY A 209 9.44 17.16 -25.82
CA GLY A 209 9.56 17.81 -27.13
C GLY A 209 8.84 19.17 -27.20
N ASP A 210 8.95 19.81 -28.37
CA ASP A 210 8.44 21.18 -28.58
C ASP A 210 6.96 21.24 -28.95
N ILE A 211 6.29 20.12 -29.17
CA ILE A 211 4.93 20.07 -29.70
C ILE A 211 4.03 19.22 -28.80
N GLY A 212 2.93 19.82 -28.33
CA GLY A 212 1.84 19.14 -27.62
C GLY A 212 1.75 19.41 -26.11
N PRO A 213 0.63 19.04 -25.52
CA PRO A 213 0.42 19.18 -24.06
C PRO A 213 1.26 18.14 -23.29
N SER A 214 1.64 18.49 -22.07
CA SER A 214 2.20 17.53 -21.14
C SER A 214 1.15 16.47 -20.74
N ILE A 215 1.59 15.39 -20.08
CA ILE A 215 0.69 14.36 -19.56
C ILE A 215 -0.36 14.95 -18.62
N ALA A 216 0.08 15.82 -17.71
CA ALA A 216 -0.82 16.49 -16.76
C ALA A 216 -1.81 17.43 -17.48
N GLU A 217 -1.34 18.22 -18.46
CA GLU A 217 -2.20 19.10 -19.28
C GLU A 217 -3.24 18.30 -20.05
N THR A 218 -2.87 17.14 -20.62
CA THR A 218 -3.82 16.25 -21.28
C THR A 218 -4.93 15.78 -20.35
N MET A 219 -4.59 15.39 -19.11
CA MET A 219 -5.57 15.00 -18.11
C MET A 219 -6.47 16.17 -17.70
N ILE A 220 -5.90 17.37 -17.54
CA ILE A 220 -6.63 18.57 -17.17
C ILE A 220 -7.60 18.99 -18.28
N GLN A 221 -7.23 18.86 -19.55
CA GLN A 221 -8.12 19.10 -20.70
C GLN A 221 -9.34 18.18 -20.70
N GLN A 222 -9.25 16.97 -20.13
CA GLN A 222 -10.39 16.08 -19.92
C GLN A 222 -11.26 16.48 -18.71
N GLY A 223 -10.92 17.57 -18.00
CA GLY A 223 -11.61 18.03 -16.79
C GLY A 223 -11.07 17.42 -15.49
N CYS A 224 -10.10 16.51 -15.55
CA CYS A 224 -9.48 15.90 -14.39
C CYS A 224 -8.41 16.82 -13.81
N LYS A 225 -8.77 17.64 -12.83
CA LYS A 225 -7.89 18.67 -12.25
C LYS A 225 -6.83 18.07 -11.34
N TRP A 226 -5.57 18.48 -11.54
CA TRP A 226 -4.42 18.07 -10.75
C TRP A 226 -3.55 19.25 -10.36
N ARG A 227 -2.83 19.12 -9.27
CA ARG A 227 -1.70 19.97 -8.89
C ARG A 227 -0.45 19.10 -8.79
N PRO A 228 0.75 19.66 -9.03
CA PRO A 228 1.99 18.89 -8.93
C PRO A 228 2.28 18.47 -7.48
N SER A 229 2.89 17.29 -7.34
CA SER A 229 3.46 16.84 -6.09
C SER A 229 4.66 17.70 -5.68
N ASP A 230 5.02 17.63 -4.39
CA ASP A 230 6.20 18.34 -3.87
C ASP A 230 7.50 17.76 -4.48
N ARG A 231 8.34 18.65 -5.00
CA ARG A 231 9.66 18.36 -5.59
C ARG A 231 10.82 18.99 -4.83
N THR A 232 10.57 19.53 -3.64
CA THR A 232 11.65 20.09 -2.83
C THR A 232 12.72 19.04 -2.54
N PRO A 233 13.99 19.42 -2.41
CA PRO A 233 15.04 18.50 -2.02
C PRO A 233 14.64 17.69 -0.78
N ARG A 234 14.90 16.38 -0.80
CA ARG A 234 14.52 15.43 0.25
C ARG A 234 13.00 15.19 0.43
N SER A 235 12.15 15.64 -0.50
CA SER A 235 10.69 15.39 -0.42
C SER A 235 10.33 13.90 -0.36
N ARG A 236 11.14 13.01 -0.96
CA ARG A 236 10.96 11.57 -0.86
C ARG A 236 11.15 11.07 0.58
N ILE A 237 12.25 11.47 1.22
CA ILE A 237 12.56 11.12 2.62
C ILE A 237 11.49 11.70 3.56
N SER A 238 11.14 12.98 3.37
CA SER A 238 10.08 13.62 4.17
C SER A 238 8.74 12.91 4.02
N GLY A 239 8.41 12.47 2.80
CA GLY A 239 7.18 11.73 2.54
C GLY A 239 7.18 10.34 3.17
N LYS A 240 8.31 9.62 3.13
CA LYS A 240 8.48 8.35 3.85
C LYS A 240 8.26 8.55 5.36
N LEU A 241 8.91 9.55 5.95
CA LEU A 241 8.75 9.88 7.37
C LEU A 241 7.30 10.25 7.73
N GLU A 242 6.59 10.95 6.84
CA GLU A 242 5.18 11.28 7.05
C GLU A 242 4.29 10.03 7.06
N ILE A 243 4.58 9.04 6.21
CA ILE A 243 3.90 7.75 6.22
C ILE A 243 4.17 7.00 7.53
N HIS A 244 5.44 6.93 7.97
CA HIS A 244 5.80 6.33 9.26
C HIS A 244 5.02 6.94 10.43
N LYS A 245 4.93 8.28 10.49
CA LYS A 245 4.16 8.98 11.54
C LYS A 245 2.70 8.57 11.55
N ARG A 246 2.10 8.37 10.37
CA ARG A 246 0.69 8.00 10.23
C ARG A 246 0.41 6.53 10.49
N LEU A 247 1.38 5.65 10.23
CA LEU A 247 1.27 4.23 10.53
C LEU A 247 1.43 3.95 12.03
N LYS A 248 2.23 4.73 12.74
CA LYS A 248 2.40 4.56 14.19
C LYS A 248 1.10 4.90 14.94
N PRO A 249 0.82 4.18 16.03
CA PRO A 249 -0.26 4.57 16.94
C PRO A 249 -0.06 6.02 17.38
N SER A 250 -1.11 6.82 17.30
CA SER A 250 -1.03 8.21 17.77
C SER A 250 -0.89 8.24 19.30
N GLU A 251 -0.24 9.29 19.82
CA GLU A 251 -0.11 9.52 21.26
C GLU A 251 -1.44 9.91 21.94
N ASN A 252 -2.53 9.99 21.17
CA ASN A 252 -3.85 10.26 21.68
C ASN A 252 -4.37 9.09 22.54
N GLN A 253 -5.42 9.33 23.32
CA GLN A 253 -5.99 8.34 24.25
C GLN A 253 -6.40 7.01 23.60
N LYS A 254 -6.69 7.00 22.29
CA LYS A 254 -7.13 5.82 21.56
C LYS A 254 -5.99 4.98 21.01
N LYS A 255 -4.76 5.51 20.95
CA LYS A 255 -3.57 4.84 20.35
C LYS A 255 -3.83 4.25 18.96
N GLU A 256 -4.69 4.90 18.18
CA GLU A 256 -5.04 4.43 16.85
C GLU A 256 -4.10 5.05 15.79
N PRO A 257 -3.80 4.34 14.67
CA PRO A 257 -2.97 4.88 13.62
C PRO A 257 -3.68 6.01 12.87
N GLY A 258 -2.89 7.00 12.40
CA GLY A 258 -3.39 8.11 11.60
C GLY A 258 -3.64 7.78 10.12
N LEU A 259 -3.45 6.52 9.72
CA LEU A 259 -3.68 6.01 8.37
C LEU A 259 -4.43 4.69 8.41
N ARG A 260 -5.53 4.60 7.66
CA ARG A 260 -6.29 3.38 7.45
C ARG A 260 -6.58 3.17 5.97
N ILE A 261 -6.68 1.92 5.56
CA ILE A 261 -6.82 1.51 4.18
C ILE A 261 -8.01 0.56 4.06
N PHE A 262 -8.93 0.82 3.17
CA PHE A 262 -10.02 -0.10 2.88
C PHE A 262 -9.49 -1.38 2.21
N SER A 263 -10.00 -2.52 2.61
CA SER A 263 -9.60 -3.83 2.09
C SER A 263 -9.75 -3.98 0.56
N THR A 264 -10.46 -3.05 -0.08
CA THR A 264 -10.58 -2.93 -1.53
C THR A 264 -9.34 -2.34 -2.22
N CYS A 265 -8.45 -1.66 -1.50
CA CYS A 265 -7.21 -1.07 -2.02
C CYS A 265 -6.09 -2.13 -2.08
N ARG A 266 -6.31 -3.14 -2.90
CA ARG A 266 -5.52 -4.39 -2.90
C ARG A 266 -4.06 -4.22 -3.26
N ASN A 267 -3.74 -3.32 -4.21
CA ASN A 267 -2.37 -3.15 -4.65
C ASN A 267 -1.55 -2.41 -3.61
N LEU A 268 -2.09 -1.37 -2.98
CA LEU A 268 -1.43 -0.69 -1.88
C LEU A 268 -1.16 -1.64 -0.71
N ILE A 269 -2.17 -2.43 -0.30
CA ILE A 269 -2.04 -3.41 0.79
C ILE A 269 -1.01 -4.49 0.46
N ARG A 270 -0.90 -4.88 -0.81
CA ARG A 270 0.04 -5.89 -1.28
C ARG A 270 1.47 -5.37 -1.32
N THR A 271 1.69 -4.16 -1.84
CA THR A 271 3.03 -3.64 -2.13
C THR A 271 3.68 -2.96 -0.92
N LEU A 272 2.92 -2.22 -0.10
CA LEU A 272 3.47 -1.42 0.98
C LEU A 272 4.34 -2.21 1.98
N PRO A 273 3.94 -3.39 2.49
CA PRO A 273 4.73 -4.12 3.49
C PRO A 273 6.00 -4.78 2.94
N ILE A 274 6.12 -4.94 1.62
CA ILE A 274 7.26 -5.60 0.97
C ILE A 274 8.23 -4.63 0.31
N LEU A 275 8.01 -3.32 0.43
CA LEU A 275 8.91 -2.32 -0.12
C LEU A 275 10.25 -2.38 0.63
N PRO A 276 11.36 -2.68 -0.04
CA PRO A 276 12.68 -2.69 0.59
C PRO A 276 13.23 -1.26 0.73
N LEU A 277 14.13 -1.09 1.67
CA LEU A 277 14.97 0.10 1.74
C LEU A 277 15.92 0.15 0.53
N ASP A 278 16.35 1.34 0.16
CA ASP A 278 17.38 1.49 -0.87
C ASP A 278 18.76 1.09 -0.29
N ASP A 279 19.49 0.24 -1.00
CA ASP A 279 20.78 -0.30 -0.55
C ASP A 279 21.85 0.79 -0.40
N THR A 280 21.73 1.86 -1.18
CA THR A 280 22.70 2.97 -1.18
C THR A 280 22.26 4.13 -0.29
N ASN A 281 20.98 4.29 -0.08
CA ASN A 281 20.38 5.33 0.76
C ASN A 281 19.24 4.77 1.61
N PRO A 282 19.53 4.15 2.76
CA PRO A 282 18.51 3.53 3.64
C PRO A 282 17.44 4.51 4.17
N GLU A 283 17.63 5.82 4.01
CA GLU A 283 16.60 6.82 4.31
C GLU A 283 15.45 6.80 3.29
N ASP A 284 15.67 6.29 2.07
CA ASP A 284 14.65 6.14 1.00
C ASP A 284 14.26 4.67 0.80
N ILE A 285 13.36 4.41 -0.13
CA ILE A 285 12.98 3.09 -0.59
C ILE A 285 13.70 2.74 -1.89
N ASN A 286 13.86 1.46 -2.16
CA ASN A 286 14.35 0.99 -3.45
C ASN A 286 13.29 1.21 -4.53
N THR A 287 13.62 2.03 -5.54
CA THR A 287 12.72 2.39 -6.64
C THR A 287 12.76 1.42 -7.82
N ASN A 288 13.59 0.39 -7.76
CA ASN A 288 13.65 -0.65 -8.79
C ASN A 288 12.56 -1.71 -8.65
N VAL A 289 11.73 -1.59 -7.61
CA VAL A 289 10.59 -2.47 -7.34
C VAL A 289 9.24 -1.79 -7.68
N GLU A 290 8.15 -2.48 -7.47
CA GLU A 290 6.79 -1.95 -7.71
C GLU A 290 6.41 -0.94 -6.61
N ASP A 291 6.74 0.33 -6.80
CA ASP A 291 6.56 1.43 -5.83
C ASP A 291 5.41 2.40 -6.17
N HIS A 292 4.69 2.19 -7.26
CA HIS A 292 3.68 3.14 -7.77
C HIS A 292 2.55 3.46 -6.79
N ALA A 293 2.06 2.45 -6.03
CA ALA A 293 1.05 2.69 -5.01
C ALA A 293 1.62 3.45 -3.80
N TYR A 294 2.88 3.20 -3.45
CA TYR A 294 3.60 3.95 -2.44
C TYR A 294 3.81 5.42 -2.87
N ASP A 295 4.22 5.67 -4.11
CA ASP A 295 4.43 7.05 -4.57
C ASP A 295 3.11 7.83 -4.58
N ALA A 296 2.01 7.22 -5.01
CA ALA A 296 0.69 7.82 -4.87
C ALA A 296 0.35 8.09 -3.40
N LEU A 297 0.61 7.14 -2.47
CA LEU A 297 0.41 7.33 -1.03
C LEU A 297 1.26 8.48 -0.49
N ARG A 298 2.52 8.52 -0.85
CA ARG A 298 3.48 9.55 -0.44
C ARG A 298 3.03 10.95 -0.87
N TYR A 299 2.62 11.13 -2.13
CA TYR A 299 2.10 12.41 -2.61
C TYR A 299 0.84 12.83 -1.84
N GLY A 300 -0.04 11.89 -1.54
CA GLY A 300 -1.23 12.15 -0.73
C GLY A 300 -0.88 12.60 0.68
N CYS A 301 -0.03 11.88 1.38
CA CYS A 301 0.41 12.20 2.75
C CYS A 301 1.15 13.55 2.81
N MET A 302 2.06 13.81 1.87
CA MET A 302 2.78 15.08 1.78
C MET A 302 1.88 16.29 1.51
N SER A 303 0.77 16.10 0.80
CA SER A 303 -0.20 17.16 0.56
C SER A 303 -0.99 17.55 1.82
N ARG A 304 -0.96 16.70 2.85
CA ARG A 304 -1.67 16.85 4.11
C ARG A 304 -0.83 16.34 5.28
N PRO A 305 0.31 16.97 5.61
CA PRO A 305 1.18 16.50 6.67
C PRO A 305 0.49 16.55 8.04
N MET A 306 0.82 15.61 8.92
CA MET A 306 0.43 15.67 10.32
C MET A 306 1.19 16.82 10.99
N HIS A 307 0.45 17.82 11.44
CA HIS A 307 1.04 18.88 12.26
C HIS A 307 1.31 18.32 13.66
N THR A 308 2.56 18.23 14.05
CA THR A 308 2.92 18.14 15.47
C THR A 308 2.52 19.43 16.15
N SER A 309 1.89 19.35 17.31
CA SER A 309 1.40 20.50 18.10
C SER A 309 2.47 21.59 18.35
N TYR A 310 3.74 21.27 18.18
CA TYR A 310 4.86 22.19 18.30
C TYR A 310 4.95 23.20 17.13
N ALA A 311 4.52 22.85 15.91
CA ALA A 311 4.61 23.72 14.75
C ALA A 311 3.51 24.80 14.70
N GLN A 312 2.39 24.62 15.42
CA GLN A 312 1.32 25.61 15.47
C GLN A 312 1.66 26.82 16.35
N ARG A 313 2.59 26.70 17.30
CA ARG A 313 2.97 27.83 18.17
C ARG A 313 3.87 28.88 17.52
N PHE A 314 4.47 28.58 16.37
CA PHE A 314 5.44 29.48 15.71
C PHE A 314 5.00 30.05 14.36
N ARG A 315 3.74 29.84 13.95
CA ARG A 315 3.19 30.43 12.72
C ARG A 315 2.01 31.37 13.00
N GLN A 316 2.18 32.31 13.87
CA GLN A 316 1.55 33.61 13.65
C GLN A 316 2.60 34.49 12.95
N PRO A 317 2.40 34.89 11.70
CA PRO A 317 3.16 35.99 11.16
C PRO A 317 2.72 37.18 12.00
N THR A 318 3.56 37.59 12.93
CA THR A 318 3.51 38.94 13.44
C THR A 318 3.69 39.83 12.21
N ARG A 319 2.59 40.39 11.71
CA ARG A 319 2.69 41.52 10.79
C ARG A 319 3.60 42.49 11.50
N PRO A 320 4.72 42.90 10.89
CA PRO A 320 5.50 44.01 11.46
C PRO A 320 4.52 45.16 11.63
N GLN A 321 4.28 45.55 12.86
CA GLN A 321 3.59 46.80 13.11
C GLN A 321 4.52 47.86 12.54
N TYR A 322 4.13 48.44 11.40
CA TYR A 322 4.76 49.61 10.87
C TYR A 322 4.48 50.73 11.86
N ASN A 323 5.48 51.08 12.67
CA ASN A 323 5.50 52.30 13.47
C ASN A 323 6.27 53.35 12.68
N PRO A 324 5.61 54.29 12.04
CA PRO A 324 6.31 55.37 11.36
C PRO A 324 7.15 56.12 12.38
N VAL A 325 8.40 56.36 12.04
CA VAL A 325 9.36 57.14 12.86
C VAL A 325 8.87 58.58 13.04
N ASP A 326 8.09 59.04 12.07
CA ASP A 326 7.42 60.32 12.12
C ASP A 326 5.91 60.14 11.97
N ARG A 327 5.14 60.51 13.01
CA ARG A 327 3.68 60.44 13.04
C ARG A 327 2.98 61.50 12.18
N VAL A 328 3.70 62.53 11.74
CA VAL A 328 3.15 63.66 10.98
C VAL A 328 3.32 63.43 9.49
N PHE A 329 4.45 62.86 9.05
CA PHE A 329 4.80 62.70 7.64
C PHE A 329 4.78 61.26 7.13
N GLY A 330 4.52 60.26 7.96
CA GLY A 330 4.31 58.88 7.54
C GLY A 330 5.55 58.12 7.03
N TYR A 331 6.78 58.56 7.38
CA TYR A 331 8.04 57.91 7.04
C TYR A 331 8.56 57.06 8.18
#